data_f7f8c22a3d78761628154ae075065f86
#
_entry.id   f7f8c22a3d78761628154ae075065f86
#
_cell.length_a   1.000
_cell.length_b   1.000
_cell.length_c   1.000
_cell.angle_alpha   90.00
_cell.angle_beta   90.00
_cell.angle_gamma   90.00
#
_symmetry.space_group_name_H-M   'P 1'
#
loop_
_entity.id
_entity.type
_entity.pdbx_description
1 polymer ?
#
loop_
_entity_poly.entity_id
_entity_poly.type
_entity_poly.pdbx_seq_one_letter_code
_entity_poly.pdbx_strand_id
1 'polypeptide(L)'
;MYKVIGATKSRAMRVMWMLEELGQPYEHVPCGPRSDAAKQYNPSGKIPALVDGDEVLTDSVAIMQYLADKHSALTAPAGTPARARQDALTFWLIDEMDAILWAAAKHSFVFPEEQRVPEIKDSLKAEFARSAVNLSDRL
;
A
#
# COMPACT_ATOMS: atom_id res chain seq x y z
N MET A 1 -13.61 13.54 -10.21
CA MET A 1 -12.63 13.91 -9.16
C MET A 1 -12.49 12.71 -8.25
N TYR A 2 -11.27 12.28 -7.98
CA TYR A 2 -10.98 11.15 -7.10
C TYR A 2 -11.34 11.44 -5.65
N LYS A 3 -11.69 10.39 -4.86
CA LYS A 3 -11.72 10.48 -3.39
C LYS A 3 -10.80 9.43 -2.79
N VAL A 4 -9.92 9.83 -1.90
CA VAL A 4 -9.02 8.92 -1.18
C VAL A 4 -9.54 8.73 0.24
N ILE A 5 -9.91 7.49 0.55
CA ILE A 5 -10.49 7.11 1.84
C ILE A 5 -9.38 6.52 2.71
N GLY A 6 -9.15 7.11 3.86
CA GLY A 6 -8.19 6.61 4.84
C GLY A 6 -7.34 7.68 5.51
N ALA A 7 -6.73 7.33 6.62
CA ALA A 7 -5.86 8.22 7.38
C ALA A 7 -4.51 8.42 6.67
N THR A 8 -3.95 9.63 6.73
CA THR A 8 -2.61 9.96 6.21
C THR A 8 -1.50 9.08 6.80
N LYS A 9 -1.59 8.75 8.08
CA LYS A 9 -0.63 7.85 8.77
C LYS A 9 -0.91 6.37 8.48
N SER A 10 -1.25 6.05 7.21
CA SER A 10 -1.50 4.69 6.75
C SER A 10 -1.04 4.52 5.30
N ARG A 11 -1.30 3.35 4.71
CA ARG A 11 -1.05 3.12 3.28
C ARG A 11 -1.86 4.02 2.35
N ALA A 12 -2.86 4.78 2.85
CA ALA A 12 -3.56 5.82 2.08
C ALA A 12 -2.60 6.93 1.60
N MET A 13 -1.53 7.20 2.36
CA MET A 13 -0.50 8.14 1.95
C MET A 13 0.13 7.78 0.60
N ARG A 14 0.30 6.50 0.28
CA ARG A 14 0.84 6.04 -1.01
C ARG A 14 -0.02 6.51 -2.18
N VAL A 15 -1.34 6.40 -2.00
CA VAL A 15 -2.33 6.80 -3.02
C VAL A 15 -2.35 8.33 -3.19
N MET A 16 -2.34 9.05 -2.07
CA MET A 16 -2.28 10.52 -2.10
C MET A 16 -1.00 11.00 -2.77
N TRP A 17 0.15 10.45 -2.41
CA TRP A 17 1.43 10.79 -3.04
C TRP A 17 1.40 10.51 -4.54
N MET A 18 0.88 9.35 -4.95
CA MET A 18 0.72 9.03 -6.37
C MET A 18 -0.12 10.07 -7.12
N LEU A 19 -1.22 10.53 -6.54
CA LEU A 19 -2.07 11.55 -7.14
C LEU A 19 -1.37 12.92 -7.22
N GLU A 20 -0.58 13.29 -6.22
CA GLU A 20 0.27 14.50 -6.25
C GLU A 20 1.31 14.42 -7.39
N GLU A 21 2.03 13.30 -7.52
CA GLU A 21 3.02 13.09 -8.58
C GLU A 21 2.38 13.12 -9.99
N LEU A 22 1.13 12.65 -10.09
CA LEU A 22 0.36 12.70 -11.33
C LEU A 22 -0.31 14.06 -11.58
N GLY A 23 -0.25 15.01 -10.63
CA GLY A 23 -0.93 16.30 -10.71
C GLY A 23 -2.46 16.18 -10.77
N GLN A 24 -3.02 15.13 -10.16
CA GLN A 24 -4.45 14.85 -10.20
C GLN A 24 -5.16 15.36 -8.95
N PRO A 25 -6.23 16.16 -9.10
CA PRO A 25 -7.00 16.64 -7.95
C PRO A 25 -7.81 15.51 -7.31
N TYR A 26 -7.86 15.52 -5.99
CA TYR A 26 -8.64 14.56 -5.21
C TYR A 26 -9.24 15.18 -3.95
N GLU A 27 -10.30 14.56 -3.46
CA GLU A 27 -10.88 14.81 -2.13
C GLU A 27 -10.29 13.79 -1.16
N HIS A 28 -9.78 14.24 -0.02
CA HIS A 28 -9.35 13.36 1.05
C HIS A 28 -10.47 13.16 2.07
N VAL A 29 -10.85 11.91 2.31
CA VAL A 29 -11.82 11.49 3.33
C VAL A 29 -11.07 10.80 4.47
N PRO A 30 -10.64 11.53 5.51
CA PRO A 30 -9.84 10.96 6.58
C PRO A 30 -10.68 10.04 7.46
N CYS A 31 -10.26 8.78 7.58
CA CYS A 31 -10.90 7.82 8.48
C CYS A 31 -9.90 6.75 8.94
N GLY A 32 -10.15 6.18 10.11
CA GLY A 32 -9.37 5.04 10.62
C GLY A 32 -9.80 3.71 9.98
N PRO A 33 -8.94 2.68 10.04
CA PRO A 33 -9.33 1.34 9.62
C PRO A 33 -10.48 0.82 10.51
N ARG A 34 -11.38 0.04 9.91
CA ARG A 34 -12.56 -0.57 10.54
C ARG A 34 -13.61 0.41 11.06
N SER A 35 -13.47 1.73 10.83
CA SER A 35 -14.50 2.71 11.10
C SER A 35 -15.70 2.51 10.18
N ASP A 36 -16.88 3.03 10.59
CA ASP A 36 -18.08 2.97 9.75
C ASP A 36 -17.88 3.74 8.44
N ALA A 37 -17.13 4.86 8.48
CA ALA A 37 -16.76 5.60 7.28
C ALA A 37 -15.92 4.74 6.31
N ALA A 38 -14.94 3.95 6.79
CA ALA A 38 -14.15 3.05 5.94
C ALA A 38 -15.02 1.92 5.37
N LYS A 39 -15.94 1.36 6.16
CA LYS A 39 -16.82 0.25 5.74
C LYS A 39 -17.84 0.64 4.68
N GLN A 40 -18.18 1.93 4.55
CA GLN A 40 -19.04 2.42 3.46
C GLN A 40 -18.40 2.19 2.07
N TYR A 41 -17.07 2.20 1.99
CA TYR A 41 -16.32 2.04 0.75
C TYR A 41 -15.69 0.66 0.61
N ASN A 42 -15.28 0.07 1.72
CA ASN A 42 -14.68 -1.27 1.74
C ASN A 42 -15.30 -2.08 2.88
N PRO A 43 -16.11 -3.11 2.58
CA PRO A 43 -16.76 -3.92 3.62
C PRO A 43 -15.81 -4.55 4.63
N SER A 44 -14.55 -4.82 4.25
CA SER A 44 -13.52 -5.31 5.18
C SER A 44 -13.06 -4.24 6.17
N GLY A 45 -13.41 -2.97 5.96
CA GLY A 45 -12.96 -1.81 6.71
C GLY A 45 -11.48 -1.50 6.57
N LYS A 46 -10.76 -2.16 5.65
CA LYS A 46 -9.37 -1.82 5.35
C LYS A 46 -9.28 -0.51 4.58
N ILE A 47 -8.21 0.23 4.80
CA ILE A 47 -7.83 1.47 4.11
C ILE A 47 -6.46 1.28 3.46
N PRO A 48 -6.18 1.96 2.30
CA PRO A 48 -7.03 2.89 1.59
C PRO A 48 -8.13 2.24 0.76
N ALA A 49 -9.10 3.08 0.37
CA ALA A 49 -9.90 2.88 -0.83
C ALA A 49 -9.81 4.14 -1.70
N LEU A 50 -9.94 3.98 -3.01
CA LEU A 50 -10.05 5.05 -3.99
C LEU A 50 -11.42 5.00 -4.65
N VAL A 51 -12.13 6.13 -4.67
CA VAL A 51 -13.36 6.28 -5.47
C VAL A 51 -13.01 7.00 -6.76
N ASP A 52 -13.43 6.41 -7.88
CA ASP A 52 -13.29 6.98 -9.22
C ASP A 52 -14.61 6.83 -9.98
N GLY A 53 -15.40 7.90 -10.02
CA GLY A 53 -16.79 7.83 -10.50
C GLY A 53 -17.64 6.93 -9.61
N ASP A 54 -18.18 5.87 -10.19
CA ASP A 54 -19.02 4.87 -9.50
C ASP A 54 -18.21 3.66 -8.98
N GLU A 55 -16.90 3.62 -9.30
CA GLU A 55 -16.03 2.51 -8.92
C GLU A 55 -15.31 2.77 -7.59
N VAL A 56 -15.16 1.72 -6.81
CA VAL A 56 -14.37 1.74 -5.57
C VAL A 56 -13.25 0.71 -5.67
N LEU A 57 -12.03 1.20 -5.66
CA LEU A 57 -10.82 0.38 -5.76
C LEU A 57 -10.17 0.24 -4.39
N THR A 58 -9.62 -0.93 -4.13
CA THR A 58 -8.94 -1.25 -2.87
C THR A 58 -7.55 -1.82 -3.14
N ASP A 59 -6.76 -1.90 -2.08
CA ASP A 59 -5.33 -2.19 -2.07
C ASP A 59 -4.48 -1.03 -2.64
N SER A 60 -3.57 -0.53 -1.81
CA SER A 60 -2.79 0.68 -2.14
C SER A 60 -1.92 0.53 -3.39
N VAL A 61 -1.36 -0.66 -3.63
CA VAL A 61 -0.47 -0.90 -4.76
C VAL A 61 -1.27 -1.09 -6.05
N ALA A 62 -2.39 -1.81 -5.97
CA ALA A 62 -3.31 -1.94 -7.09
C ALA A 62 -3.88 -0.58 -7.52
N ILE A 63 -4.24 0.27 -6.55
CA ILE A 63 -4.70 1.64 -6.82
C ILE A 63 -3.61 2.47 -7.50
N MET A 64 -2.37 2.44 -6.98
CA MET A 64 -1.26 3.17 -7.60
C MET A 64 -1.02 2.70 -9.03
N GLN A 65 -1.02 1.39 -9.26
CA GLN A 65 -0.84 0.83 -10.61
C GLN A 65 -1.98 1.24 -11.56
N TYR A 66 -3.22 1.19 -11.08
CA TYR A 66 -4.38 1.67 -11.83
C TYR A 66 -4.23 3.14 -12.23
N LEU A 67 -3.87 4.01 -11.28
CA LEU A 67 -3.69 5.44 -11.55
C LEU A 67 -2.55 5.68 -12.55
N ALA A 68 -1.43 4.98 -12.42
CA ALA A 68 -0.31 5.08 -13.33
C ALA A 68 -0.69 4.67 -14.77
N ASP A 69 -1.38 3.55 -14.92
CA ASP A 69 -1.85 3.06 -16.21
C ASP A 69 -2.90 3.99 -16.83
N LYS A 70 -3.87 4.45 -16.02
CA LYS A 70 -4.93 5.37 -16.47
C LYS A 70 -4.39 6.70 -16.99
N HIS A 71 -3.36 7.23 -16.35
CA HIS A 71 -2.73 8.50 -16.74
C HIS A 71 -1.50 8.31 -17.64
N SER A 72 -1.15 7.06 -17.98
CA SER A 72 0.01 6.73 -18.82
C SER A 72 1.31 7.37 -18.33
N ALA A 73 1.50 7.44 -17.03
CA ALA A 73 2.63 8.08 -16.37
C ALA A 73 3.14 7.26 -15.17
N LEU A 74 4.41 7.43 -14.83
CA LEU A 74 5.07 6.78 -13.69
C LEU A 74 5.07 5.24 -13.74
N THR A 75 4.84 4.66 -14.91
CA THR A 75 4.84 3.21 -15.13
C THR A 75 5.28 2.85 -16.54
N ALA A 76 5.83 1.65 -16.71
CA ALA A 76 6.06 1.08 -18.01
C ALA A 76 4.74 0.57 -18.63
N PRO A 77 4.58 0.61 -19.97
CA PRO A 77 3.37 0.11 -20.62
C PRO A 77 3.10 -1.36 -20.32
N ALA A 78 1.85 -1.69 -20.07
CA ALA A 78 1.42 -3.08 -19.83
C ALA A 78 1.80 -4.00 -21.00
N GLY A 79 2.16 -5.23 -20.71
CA GLY A 79 2.58 -6.23 -21.70
C GLY A 79 4.03 -6.07 -22.21
N THR A 80 4.82 -5.17 -21.63
CA THR A 80 6.23 -5.00 -21.98
C THR A 80 7.18 -5.67 -20.98
N PRO A 81 8.40 -6.07 -21.41
CA PRO A 81 9.42 -6.56 -20.46
C PRO A 81 9.82 -5.53 -19.39
N ALA A 82 9.74 -4.24 -19.70
CA ALA A 82 10.00 -3.16 -18.74
C ALA A 82 8.94 -3.20 -17.62
N ARG A 83 7.67 -3.37 -17.97
CA ARG A 83 6.60 -3.52 -16.99
C ARG A 83 6.76 -4.79 -16.14
N ALA A 84 7.13 -5.91 -16.74
CA ALA A 84 7.37 -7.14 -16.01
C ALA A 84 8.50 -6.98 -14.96
N ARG A 85 9.57 -6.25 -15.28
CA ARG A 85 10.63 -5.93 -14.32
C ARG A 85 10.14 -4.99 -13.21
N GLN A 86 9.35 -3.97 -13.54
CA GLN A 86 8.72 -3.08 -12.57
C GLN A 86 7.81 -3.86 -11.62
N ASP A 87 6.96 -4.72 -12.15
CA ASP A 87 6.04 -5.54 -11.34
C ASP A 87 6.81 -6.52 -10.44
N ALA A 88 7.89 -7.14 -10.94
CA ALA A 88 8.75 -8.00 -10.15
C ALA A 88 9.37 -7.27 -8.95
N LEU A 89 9.85 -6.02 -9.14
CA LEU A 89 10.36 -5.20 -8.04
C LEU A 89 9.23 -4.82 -7.07
N THR A 90 8.07 -4.45 -7.59
CA THR A 90 6.91 -4.07 -6.78
C THR A 90 6.45 -5.23 -5.90
N PHE A 91 6.29 -6.42 -6.46
CA PHE A 91 5.89 -7.61 -5.69
C PHE A 91 6.96 -8.03 -4.68
N TRP A 92 8.23 -7.94 -5.05
CA TRP A 92 9.31 -8.20 -4.12
C TRP A 92 9.31 -7.23 -2.93
N LEU A 93 9.08 -5.93 -3.17
CA LEU A 93 8.97 -4.92 -2.10
C LEU A 93 7.78 -5.19 -1.17
N ILE A 94 6.65 -5.65 -1.72
CA ILE A 94 5.48 -6.00 -0.93
C ILE A 94 5.75 -7.22 -0.05
N ASP A 95 6.35 -8.26 -0.60
CA ASP A 95 6.56 -9.54 0.07
C ASP A 95 7.72 -9.48 1.05
N GLU A 96 8.88 -9.02 0.59
CA GLU A 96 10.15 -9.10 1.30
C GLU A 96 10.43 -7.90 2.23
N MET A 97 9.67 -6.83 2.12
CA MET A 97 9.85 -5.65 2.96
C MET A 97 8.56 -5.22 3.65
N ASP A 98 7.50 -4.89 2.90
CA ASP A 98 6.27 -4.36 3.49
C ASP A 98 5.54 -5.40 4.37
N ALA A 99 5.49 -6.66 3.94
CA ALA A 99 4.86 -7.74 4.71
C ALA A 99 5.58 -8.00 6.04
N ILE A 100 6.91 -7.97 6.03
CA ILE A 100 7.74 -8.15 7.22
C ILE A 100 7.50 -7.01 8.22
N LEU A 101 7.54 -5.76 7.74
CA LEU A 101 7.27 -4.58 8.57
C LEU A 101 5.83 -4.61 9.12
N TRP A 102 4.87 -5.04 8.30
CA TRP A 102 3.49 -5.17 8.74
C TRP A 102 3.32 -6.29 9.77
N ALA A 103 4.01 -7.42 9.62
CA ALA A 103 4.02 -8.48 10.64
C ALA A 103 4.57 -7.94 11.98
N ALA A 104 5.69 -7.20 11.96
CA ALA A 104 6.23 -6.57 13.15
C ALA A 104 5.25 -5.57 13.79
N ALA A 105 4.57 -4.75 12.99
CA ALA A 105 3.57 -3.80 13.47
C ALA A 105 2.37 -4.52 14.12
N LYS A 106 1.89 -5.62 13.52
CA LYS A 106 0.78 -6.42 14.09
C LYS A 106 1.09 -6.87 15.50
N HIS A 107 2.29 -7.40 15.74
CA HIS A 107 2.72 -7.88 17.05
C HIS A 107 3.27 -6.79 17.98
N SER A 108 3.30 -5.53 17.53
CA SER A 108 3.71 -4.38 18.35
C SER A 108 2.52 -3.60 18.90
N PHE A 109 1.53 -3.28 18.05
CA PHE A 109 0.45 -2.35 18.42
C PHE A 109 -0.88 -2.57 17.70
N VAL A 110 -0.95 -3.43 16.65
CA VAL A 110 -2.19 -3.58 15.86
C VAL A 110 -3.10 -4.65 16.47
N PHE A 111 -2.55 -5.80 16.86
CA PHE A 111 -3.30 -6.86 17.50
C PHE A 111 -3.66 -6.50 18.94
N PRO A 112 -4.77 -7.05 19.49
CA PRO A 112 -4.99 -7.09 20.92
C PRO A 112 -3.78 -7.71 21.64
N GLU A 113 -3.51 -7.27 22.86
CA GLU A 113 -2.27 -7.62 23.58
C GLU A 113 -2.11 -9.15 23.76
N GLU A 114 -3.20 -9.85 24.03
CA GLU A 114 -3.25 -11.30 24.20
C GLU A 114 -2.94 -12.10 22.90
N GLN A 115 -2.97 -11.45 21.74
CA GLN A 115 -2.65 -12.06 20.44
C GLN A 115 -1.23 -11.70 19.97
N ARG A 116 -0.50 -10.89 20.74
CA ARG A 116 0.85 -10.47 20.35
C ARG A 116 1.86 -11.54 20.72
N VAL A 117 2.81 -11.76 19.82
CA VAL A 117 3.97 -12.64 20.01
C VAL A 117 5.22 -11.78 19.82
N PRO A 118 5.72 -11.14 20.89
CA PRO A 118 6.86 -10.21 20.81
C PRO A 118 8.14 -10.85 20.27
N GLU A 119 8.34 -12.13 20.55
CA GLU A 119 9.54 -12.91 20.21
C GLU A 119 9.77 -13.02 18.69
N ILE A 120 8.72 -12.92 17.88
CA ILE A 120 8.84 -12.96 16.41
C ILE A 120 9.63 -11.77 15.85
N LYS A 121 9.74 -10.67 16.61
CA LYS A 121 10.35 -9.43 16.11
C LYS A 121 11.83 -9.56 15.75
N ASP A 122 12.58 -10.39 16.45
CA ASP A 122 14.01 -10.55 16.18
C ASP A 122 14.24 -11.30 14.87
N SER A 123 13.44 -12.32 14.57
CA SER A 123 13.47 -13.00 13.27
C SER A 123 13.05 -12.07 12.13
N LEU A 124 11.99 -11.26 12.34
CA LEU A 124 11.54 -10.28 11.34
C LEU A 124 12.57 -9.19 11.06
N LYS A 125 13.30 -8.71 12.09
CA LYS A 125 14.41 -7.76 11.90
C LYS A 125 15.54 -8.38 11.09
N ALA A 126 15.92 -9.61 11.39
CA ALA A 126 16.98 -10.31 10.66
C ALA A 126 16.57 -10.55 9.20
N GLU A 127 15.32 -10.90 8.95
CA GLU A 127 14.76 -11.08 7.60
C GLU A 127 14.75 -9.75 6.83
N PHE A 128 14.22 -8.69 7.43
CA PHE A 128 14.23 -7.36 6.81
C PHE A 128 15.66 -6.88 6.49
N ALA A 129 16.62 -7.09 7.38
CA ALA A 129 18.01 -6.71 7.16
C ALA A 129 18.62 -7.43 5.94
N ARG A 130 18.33 -8.72 5.77
CA ARG A 130 18.76 -9.48 4.58
C ARG A 130 18.15 -8.93 3.29
N SER A 131 16.84 -8.64 3.31
CA SER A 131 16.15 -8.08 2.15
C SER A 131 16.64 -6.66 1.83
N ALA A 132 16.91 -5.83 2.84
CA ALA A 132 17.39 -4.47 2.65
C ALA A 132 18.76 -4.41 1.96
N VAL A 133 19.66 -5.36 2.23
CA VAL A 133 20.95 -5.45 1.52
C VAL A 133 20.73 -5.68 0.02
N ASN A 134 19.77 -6.54 -0.33
CA ASN A 134 19.48 -6.87 -1.72
C ASN A 134 18.74 -5.74 -2.49
N LEU A 135 18.22 -4.73 -1.80
CA LEU A 135 17.51 -3.61 -2.44
C LEU A 135 18.42 -2.81 -3.37
N SER A 136 19.66 -2.55 -2.95
CA SER A 136 20.63 -1.78 -3.75
C SER A 136 20.96 -2.46 -5.07
N ASP A 137 20.95 -3.80 -5.12
CA ASP A 137 21.24 -4.57 -6.32
C ASP A 137 20.05 -4.64 -7.28
N ARG A 138 18.88 -4.22 -6.83
CA ARG A 138 17.63 -4.25 -7.62
C ARG A 138 17.22 -2.89 -8.19
N LEU A 139 17.81 -1.81 -7.66
CA LEU A 139 17.59 -0.43 -8.13
C LEU A 139 18.63 -0.01 -9.18
#